data_913bfeea27b4a6fe63ad363bbe96b11e
#
_entry.id   913bfeea27b4a6fe63ad363bbe96b11e
#
_cell.length_a   1.000
_cell.length_b   1.000
_cell.length_c   1.000
_cell.angle_alpha   90.00
_cell.angle_beta   90.00
_cell.angle_gamma   90.00
#
_symmetry.space_group_name_H-M   'P 1'
#
loop_
_entity.id
_entity.type
_entity.pdbx_description
1 polymer ?
#
loop_
_entity_poly.entity_id
_entity_poly.type
_entity_poly.pdbx_seq_one_letter_code
_entity_poly.pdbx_strand_id
1 'polypeptide(L)'
;MYPITGGFYTYSSRFIDPSWGFAMGWNYVFQWAIIVPLELTVAGLTIEYWGVDISVAVWITVFMVAIIVLNIFGSLGYAEEEFWSSCLKLGAIIVFMIIALVLVLGGGPSGHKYDEYFGARYWYNPGAFKNGFKGFCSVFVTAAFSFSGTELVGLAAAESENPTKSLPGAIKQVFWRITLYVISLYSLFPTSALLR
;
A
#
# COMPACT_ATOMS: atom_id res chain seq x y z
N MET A 1 28.50 -7.16 -2.34
CA MET A 1 27.17 -7.15 -1.68
C MET A 1 27.35 -7.77 -0.30
N TYR A 2 26.99 -7.07 0.76
CA TYR A 2 27.13 -7.58 2.14
C TYR A 2 25.71 -7.85 2.68
N PRO A 3 25.19 -9.08 2.56
CA PRO A 3 23.94 -9.44 3.19
C PRO A 3 24.17 -9.53 4.70
N ILE A 4 23.69 -8.52 5.42
CA ILE A 4 23.81 -8.44 6.89
C ILE A 4 22.39 -8.54 7.44
N THR A 5 22.22 -9.39 8.46
CA THR A 5 21.01 -9.40 9.29
C THR A 5 20.82 -8.04 9.94
N GLY A 6 19.63 -7.44 9.82
CA GLY A 6 19.32 -6.16 10.42
C GLY A 6 18.98 -5.02 9.44
N GLY A 7 18.98 -5.27 8.14
CA GLY A 7 18.45 -4.35 7.14
C GLY A 7 19.13 -2.97 7.08
N PHE A 8 18.38 -1.96 6.68
CA PHE A 8 18.87 -0.61 6.36
C PHE A 8 19.47 0.15 7.58
N TYR A 9 18.99 -0.08 8.79
CA TYR A 9 19.53 0.58 9.98
C TYR A 9 20.93 0.07 10.35
N THR A 10 21.23 -1.20 10.08
CA THR A 10 22.57 -1.77 10.29
C THR A 10 23.58 -1.18 9.31
N TYR A 11 23.18 -1.00 8.02
CA TYR A 11 24.01 -0.31 7.05
C TYR A 11 24.24 1.15 7.45
N SER A 12 23.20 1.84 7.89
CA SER A 12 23.29 3.22 8.36
C SER A 12 24.23 3.37 9.56
N SER A 13 24.12 2.47 10.55
CA SER A 13 25.02 2.44 11.72
C SER A 13 26.46 2.17 11.33
N ARG A 14 26.72 1.36 10.31
CA ARG A 14 28.06 0.97 9.90
C ARG A 14 28.73 1.97 8.97
N PHE A 15 27.98 2.57 8.03
CA PHE A 15 28.54 3.39 6.97
C PHE A 15 28.28 4.89 7.11
N ILE A 16 27.39 5.30 7.99
CA ILE A 16 27.06 6.70 8.25
C ILE A 16 27.48 7.04 9.67
N ASP A 17 26.71 6.65 10.67
CA ASP A 17 26.96 6.92 12.08
C ASP A 17 26.10 5.99 12.96
N PRO A 18 26.63 5.48 14.09
CA PRO A 18 25.86 4.64 15.01
C PRO A 18 24.60 5.32 15.57
N SER A 19 24.66 6.62 15.85
CA SER A 19 23.53 7.39 16.38
C SER A 19 22.42 7.50 15.35
N TRP A 20 22.78 7.66 14.07
CA TRP A 20 21.85 7.67 12.95
C TRP A 20 21.16 6.32 12.79
N GLY A 21 21.91 5.21 12.81
CA GLY A 21 21.38 3.86 12.77
C GLY A 21 20.41 3.56 13.91
N PHE A 22 20.74 4.01 15.13
CA PHE A 22 19.87 3.90 16.29
C PHE A 22 18.55 4.67 16.10
N ALA A 23 18.64 5.92 15.65
CA ALA A 23 17.45 6.73 15.39
C ALA A 23 16.53 6.11 14.31
N MET A 24 17.12 5.58 13.23
CA MET A 24 16.37 4.88 12.17
C MET A 24 15.68 3.61 12.70
N GLY A 25 16.35 2.83 13.54
CA GLY A 25 15.78 1.64 14.16
C GLY A 25 14.56 1.97 15.02
N TRP A 26 14.66 2.99 15.89
CA TRP A 26 13.55 3.44 16.71
C TRP A 26 12.40 4.06 15.88
N ASN A 27 12.73 4.83 14.85
CA ASN A 27 11.71 5.36 13.94
C ASN A 27 10.93 4.23 13.26
N TYR A 28 11.60 3.15 12.88
CA TYR A 28 10.97 1.98 12.27
C TYR A 28 10.04 1.24 13.25
N VAL A 29 10.47 1.05 14.50
CA VAL A 29 9.62 0.49 15.57
C VAL A 29 8.38 1.35 15.78
N PHE A 30 8.54 2.67 15.86
CA PHE A 30 7.44 3.61 16.05
C PHE A 30 6.47 3.59 14.86
N GLN A 31 7.00 3.53 13.64
CA GLN A 31 6.18 3.41 12.42
C GLN A 31 5.26 2.19 12.49
N TRP A 32 5.78 1.02 12.80
CA TRP A 32 4.97 -0.21 12.86
C TRP A 32 4.02 -0.23 14.05
N ALA A 33 4.39 0.36 15.17
CA ALA A 33 3.52 0.51 16.33
C ALA A 33 2.27 1.37 16.02
N ILE A 34 2.39 2.33 15.09
CA ILE A 34 1.26 3.18 14.66
C ILE A 34 0.48 2.54 13.50
N ILE A 35 1.17 1.90 12.56
CA ILE A 35 0.51 1.33 11.37
C ILE A 35 -0.51 0.27 11.76
N VAL A 36 -0.21 -0.63 12.68
CA VAL A 36 -1.13 -1.71 13.07
C VAL A 36 -2.48 -1.19 13.59
N PRO A 37 -2.54 -0.29 14.57
CA PRO A 37 -3.81 0.31 15.00
C PRO A 37 -4.54 1.07 13.89
N LEU A 38 -3.80 1.76 13.04
CA LEU A 38 -4.35 2.50 11.91
C LEU A 38 -5.04 1.57 10.92
N GLU A 39 -4.37 0.50 10.50
CA GLU A 39 -4.92 -0.51 9.57
C GLU A 39 -6.17 -1.20 10.16
N LEU A 40 -6.16 -1.55 11.44
CA LEU A 40 -7.32 -2.10 12.13
C LEU A 40 -8.50 -1.12 12.13
N THR A 41 -8.23 0.16 12.36
CA THR A 41 -9.26 1.20 12.34
C THR A 41 -9.84 1.38 10.94
N VAL A 42 -8.99 1.46 9.92
CA VAL A 42 -9.41 1.59 8.52
C VAL A 42 -10.23 0.37 8.08
N ALA A 43 -9.81 -0.84 8.47
CA ALA A 43 -10.57 -2.05 8.18
C ALA A 43 -11.97 -2.01 8.82
N GLY A 44 -12.08 -1.57 10.08
CA GLY A 44 -13.36 -1.38 10.77
C GLY A 44 -14.26 -0.37 10.06
N LEU A 45 -13.72 0.81 9.72
CA LEU A 45 -14.43 1.86 9.00
C LEU A 45 -14.87 1.42 7.59
N THR A 46 -14.10 0.55 6.95
CA THR A 46 -14.48 0.02 5.63
C THR A 46 -15.75 -0.82 5.71
N ILE A 47 -15.98 -1.53 6.80
CA ILE A 47 -17.21 -2.31 6.99
C ILE A 47 -18.43 -1.42 7.22
N GLU A 48 -18.27 -0.26 7.86
CA GLU A 48 -19.37 0.70 8.04
C GLU A 48 -19.97 1.15 6.69
N TYR A 49 -19.19 1.11 5.61
CA TYR A 49 -19.68 1.44 4.27
C TYR A 49 -20.89 0.58 3.84
N TRP A 50 -21.01 -0.64 4.34
CA TRP A 50 -22.17 -1.51 4.06
C TRP A 50 -23.37 -1.26 4.96
N GLY A 51 -23.38 -0.19 5.78
CA GLY A 51 -24.52 0.19 6.60
C GLY A 51 -24.82 -0.79 7.74
N VAL A 52 -23.80 -1.41 8.31
CA VAL A 52 -23.95 -2.37 9.40
C VAL A 52 -24.08 -1.61 10.73
N ASP A 53 -25.19 -1.78 11.45
CA ASP A 53 -25.47 -1.15 12.75
C ASP A 53 -24.67 -1.78 13.92
N ILE A 54 -23.40 -2.07 13.70
CA ILE A 54 -22.50 -2.65 14.70
C ILE A 54 -21.35 -1.66 14.93
N SER A 55 -21.04 -1.39 16.20
CA SER A 55 -19.93 -0.49 16.54
C SER A 55 -18.61 -0.91 15.88
N VAL A 56 -17.87 0.05 15.30
CA VAL A 56 -16.54 -0.13 14.71
C VAL A 56 -15.59 -0.84 15.69
N ALA A 57 -15.72 -0.61 16.99
CA ALA A 57 -14.90 -1.25 18.00
C ALA A 57 -15.00 -2.79 18.00
N VAL A 58 -16.16 -3.34 17.64
CA VAL A 58 -16.33 -4.79 17.52
C VAL A 58 -15.49 -5.33 16.36
N TRP A 59 -15.55 -4.67 15.22
CA TRP A 59 -14.78 -5.06 14.04
C TRP A 59 -13.28 -4.94 14.25
N ILE A 60 -12.83 -3.86 14.89
CA ILE A 60 -11.42 -3.68 15.29
C ILE A 60 -10.98 -4.85 16.18
N THR A 61 -11.82 -5.25 17.15
CA THR A 61 -11.51 -6.37 18.05
C THR A 61 -11.43 -7.70 17.28
N VAL A 62 -12.36 -7.95 16.37
CA VAL A 62 -12.37 -9.18 15.54
C VAL A 62 -11.12 -9.27 14.69
N PHE A 63 -10.75 -8.20 13.99
CA PHE A 63 -9.53 -8.17 13.18
C PHE A 63 -8.26 -8.28 14.01
N MET A 64 -8.23 -7.65 15.18
CA MET A 64 -7.10 -7.78 16.10
C MET A 64 -6.92 -9.22 16.57
N VAL A 65 -7.99 -9.89 16.96
CA VAL A 65 -7.95 -11.31 17.36
C VAL A 65 -7.49 -12.18 16.18
N ALA A 66 -7.99 -11.94 14.97
CA ALA A 66 -7.57 -12.65 13.77
C ALA A 66 -6.05 -12.53 13.52
N ILE A 67 -5.51 -11.30 13.61
CA ILE A 67 -4.06 -11.06 13.46
C ILE A 67 -3.27 -11.77 14.56
N ILE A 68 -3.72 -11.74 15.80
CA ILE A 68 -3.05 -12.43 16.91
C ILE A 68 -3.03 -13.94 16.66
N VAL A 69 -4.16 -14.51 16.26
CA VAL A 69 -4.26 -15.96 15.95
C VAL A 69 -3.30 -16.35 14.81
N LEU A 70 -3.25 -15.55 13.73
CA LEU A 70 -2.32 -15.80 12.63
C LEU A 70 -0.86 -15.76 13.09
N ASN A 71 -0.51 -14.83 13.96
CA ASN A 71 0.85 -14.73 14.50
C ASN A 71 1.24 -15.92 15.41
N ILE A 72 0.28 -16.58 16.07
CA ILE A 72 0.54 -17.78 16.90
C ILE A 72 1.04 -18.95 16.04
N PHE A 73 0.61 -19.05 14.78
CA PHE A 73 1.07 -20.10 13.86
C PHE A 73 2.50 -19.90 13.35
N GLY A 74 3.15 -18.80 13.73
CA GLY A 74 4.53 -18.49 13.38
C GLY A 74 4.76 -18.17 11.90
N SER A 75 6.02 -18.27 11.46
CA SER A 75 6.44 -17.85 10.11
C SER A 75 5.81 -18.67 8.98
N LEU A 76 5.52 -19.95 9.20
CA LEU A 76 4.87 -20.78 8.17
C LEU A 76 3.41 -20.39 7.94
N GLY A 77 2.66 -20.14 9.01
CA GLY A 77 1.28 -19.68 8.90
C GLY A 77 1.18 -18.30 8.27
N TYR A 78 2.10 -17.41 8.63
CA TYR A 78 2.20 -16.08 8.03
C TYR A 78 2.53 -16.16 6.52
N ALA A 79 3.47 -17.00 6.12
CA ALA A 79 3.86 -17.13 4.71
C ALA A 79 2.71 -17.67 3.84
N GLU A 80 1.95 -18.63 4.34
CA GLU A 80 0.79 -19.18 3.64
C GLU A 80 -0.33 -18.14 3.50
N GLU A 81 -0.65 -17.43 4.57
CA GLU A 81 -1.63 -16.33 4.54
C GLU A 81 -1.22 -15.24 3.56
N GLU A 82 0.03 -14.76 3.62
CA GLU A 82 0.52 -13.71 2.74
C GLU A 82 0.49 -14.12 1.27
N PHE A 83 0.74 -15.38 0.94
CA PHE A 83 0.61 -15.89 -0.42
C PHE A 83 -0.82 -15.75 -0.94
N TRP A 84 -1.82 -16.24 -0.19
CA TRP A 84 -3.22 -16.17 -0.59
C TRP A 84 -3.75 -14.75 -0.61
N SER A 85 -3.42 -13.95 0.40
CA SER A 85 -3.75 -12.51 0.44
C SER A 85 -3.16 -11.76 -0.73
N SER A 86 -1.91 -12.05 -1.10
CA SER A 86 -1.27 -11.41 -2.25
C SER A 86 -1.95 -11.76 -3.57
N CYS A 87 -2.36 -13.01 -3.75
CA CYS A 87 -3.13 -13.43 -4.92
C CYS A 87 -4.49 -12.71 -4.99
N LEU A 88 -5.19 -12.60 -3.86
CA LEU A 88 -6.46 -11.88 -3.76
C LEU A 88 -6.29 -10.39 -4.07
N LYS A 89 -5.29 -9.74 -3.48
CA LYS A 89 -4.96 -8.32 -3.71
C LYS A 89 -4.67 -8.06 -5.19
N LEU A 90 -3.86 -8.91 -5.82
CA LEU A 90 -3.54 -8.80 -7.25
C LEU A 90 -4.80 -8.94 -8.11
N GLY A 91 -5.63 -9.94 -7.85
CA GLY A 91 -6.89 -10.14 -8.55
C GLY A 91 -7.82 -8.94 -8.41
N ALA A 92 -8.00 -8.45 -7.19
CA ALA A 92 -8.83 -7.28 -6.91
C ALA A 92 -8.34 -6.02 -7.64
N ILE A 93 -7.02 -5.77 -7.68
CA ILE A 93 -6.45 -4.63 -8.40
C ILE A 93 -6.69 -4.75 -9.91
N ILE A 94 -6.50 -5.93 -10.49
CA ILE A 94 -6.73 -6.15 -11.92
C ILE A 94 -8.21 -5.89 -12.27
N VAL A 95 -9.14 -6.46 -11.48
CA VAL A 95 -10.57 -6.24 -11.66
C VAL A 95 -10.92 -4.74 -11.53
N PHE A 96 -10.37 -4.09 -10.50
CA PHE A 96 -10.57 -2.65 -10.30
C PHE A 96 -10.05 -1.83 -11.50
N MET A 97 -8.87 -2.16 -12.04
CA MET A 97 -8.33 -1.48 -13.21
C MET A 97 -9.19 -1.67 -14.46
N ILE A 98 -9.72 -2.87 -14.67
CA ILE A 98 -10.64 -3.14 -15.79
C ILE A 98 -11.93 -2.32 -15.64
N ILE A 99 -12.54 -2.33 -14.46
CA ILE A 99 -13.75 -1.54 -14.19
C ILE A 99 -13.46 -0.06 -14.39
N ALA A 100 -12.35 0.43 -13.88
CA ALA A 100 -11.92 1.80 -14.03
C ALA A 100 -11.77 2.22 -15.49
N LEU A 101 -11.14 1.36 -16.30
CA LEU A 101 -10.97 1.60 -17.73
C LEU A 101 -12.34 1.66 -18.44
N VAL A 102 -13.24 0.73 -18.14
CA VAL A 102 -14.59 0.70 -18.69
C VAL A 102 -15.35 1.98 -18.36
N LEU A 103 -15.30 2.44 -17.09
CA LEU A 103 -15.97 3.67 -16.66
C LEU A 103 -15.38 4.92 -17.32
N VAL A 104 -14.05 5.00 -17.48
CA VAL A 104 -13.39 6.12 -18.16
C VAL A 104 -13.76 6.19 -19.64
N LEU A 105 -13.99 5.04 -20.28
CA LEU A 105 -14.44 4.95 -21.67
C LEU A 105 -15.93 5.21 -21.87
N GLY A 106 -16.70 5.48 -20.80
CA GLY A 106 -18.14 5.74 -20.88
C GLY A 106 -19.00 4.49 -20.86
N GLY A 107 -18.48 3.34 -20.38
CA GLY A 107 -19.23 2.10 -20.21
C GLY A 107 -20.02 2.01 -18.91
N GLY A 108 -20.33 3.14 -18.28
CA GLY A 108 -21.15 3.18 -17.07
C GLY A 108 -22.64 2.99 -17.33
N PRO A 109 -23.46 2.78 -16.28
CA PRO A 109 -24.90 2.66 -16.39
C PRO A 109 -25.52 3.93 -17.00
N SER A 110 -26.48 3.75 -17.94
CA SER A 110 -27.17 4.83 -18.63
C SER A 110 -27.85 5.80 -17.66
N GLY A 111 -27.72 7.09 -17.90
CA GLY A 111 -28.31 8.15 -17.07
C GLY A 111 -27.52 8.49 -15.80
N HIS A 112 -26.33 7.91 -15.59
CA HIS A 112 -25.43 8.23 -14.51
C HIS A 112 -24.18 9.00 -14.99
N LYS A 113 -23.43 9.52 -14.03
CA LYS A 113 -22.23 10.34 -14.25
C LYS A 113 -21.17 9.69 -15.17
N TYR A 114 -21.16 8.37 -15.31
CA TYR A 114 -20.20 7.60 -16.08
C TYR A 114 -20.74 7.06 -17.41
N ASP A 115 -21.85 7.61 -17.89
CA ASP A 115 -22.47 7.27 -19.20
C ASP A 115 -21.74 7.97 -20.37
N GLU A 116 -20.96 9.01 -20.08
CA GLU A 116 -20.19 9.74 -21.07
C GLU A 116 -18.69 9.40 -21.00
N TYR A 117 -18.01 9.51 -22.15
CA TYR A 117 -16.56 9.39 -22.21
C TYR A 117 -15.87 10.46 -21.38
N PHE A 118 -15.21 10.05 -20.32
CA PHE A 118 -14.48 10.93 -19.40
C PHE A 118 -13.10 11.30 -19.92
N GLY A 119 -12.35 10.34 -20.44
CA GLY A 119 -10.97 10.51 -20.91
C GLY A 119 -10.09 11.29 -19.94
N ALA A 120 -9.32 12.21 -20.47
CA ALA A 120 -8.40 13.06 -19.70
C ALA A 120 -9.02 14.37 -19.17
N ARG A 121 -10.37 14.50 -19.14
CA ARG A 121 -11.08 15.73 -18.80
C ARG A 121 -10.61 16.38 -17.50
N TYR A 122 -10.36 15.58 -16.46
CA TYR A 122 -9.94 16.11 -15.15
C TYR A 122 -8.49 16.60 -15.09
N TRP A 123 -7.66 16.20 -16.04
CA TRP A 123 -6.30 16.72 -16.16
C TRP A 123 -6.29 18.18 -16.65
N TYR A 124 -7.34 18.58 -17.38
CA TYR A 124 -7.49 19.93 -17.91
C TYR A 124 -8.41 20.79 -17.04
N ASN A 125 -9.47 20.22 -16.46
CA ASN A 125 -10.44 20.94 -15.63
C ASN A 125 -10.85 20.12 -14.40
N PRO A 126 -10.46 20.51 -13.18
CA PRO A 126 -9.81 21.74 -12.72
C PRO A 126 -8.30 21.82 -12.93
N GLY A 127 -7.67 20.84 -13.58
CA GLY A 127 -6.24 20.81 -13.85
C GLY A 127 -5.46 19.88 -12.90
N ALA A 128 -4.28 19.42 -13.36
CA ALA A 128 -3.44 18.45 -12.65
C ALA A 128 -2.90 18.97 -11.29
N PHE A 129 -2.70 20.29 -11.17
CA PHE A 129 -2.15 20.92 -9.95
C PHE A 129 -3.18 21.84 -9.28
N LYS A 130 -4.28 21.24 -8.79
CA LYS A 130 -5.28 21.94 -8.01
C LYS A 130 -4.69 22.41 -6.68
N ASN A 131 -4.99 23.66 -6.27
CA ASN A 131 -4.49 24.29 -5.04
C ASN A 131 -2.97 24.59 -5.02
N GLY A 132 -2.29 24.60 -6.17
CA GLY A 132 -0.90 24.98 -6.28
C GLY A 132 0.05 24.18 -5.39
N PHE A 133 1.05 24.85 -4.78
CA PHE A 133 2.07 24.21 -3.95
C PHE A 133 1.49 23.52 -2.69
N LYS A 134 0.44 24.06 -2.08
CA LYS A 134 -0.25 23.45 -0.93
C LYS A 134 -0.88 22.10 -1.30
N GLY A 135 -1.52 22.03 -2.47
CA GLY A 135 -2.08 20.78 -2.99
C GLY A 135 -0.99 19.76 -3.29
N PHE A 136 0.13 20.19 -3.88
CA PHE A 136 1.29 19.36 -4.13
C PHE A 136 1.84 18.76 -2.82
N CYS A 137 2.07 19.57 -1.78
CA CYS A 137 2.56 19.12 -0.49
C CYS A 137 1.61 18.12 0.20
N SER A 138 0.29 18.31 0.08
CA SER A 138 -0.69 17.43 0.72
C SER A 138 -0.66 15.99 0.18
N VAL A 139 -0.22 15.80 -1.06
CA VAL A 139 -0.14 14.47 -1.68
C VAL A 139 1.03 13.65 -1.13
N PHE A 140 2.07 14.28 -0.58
CA PHE A 140 3.24 13.55 -0.09
C PHE A 140 2.94 12.56 1.03
N VAL A 141 2.00 12.90 1.92
CA VAL A 141 1.60 11.99 3.00
C VAL A 141 0.99 10.71 2.42
N THR A 142 0.05 10.86 1.48
CA THR A 142 -0.60 9.72 0.80
C THR A 142 0.40 8.93 -0.04
N ALA A 143 1.29 9.63 -0.76
CA ALA A 143 2.33 8.98 -1.55
C ALA A 143 3.30 8.19 -0.69
N ALA A 144 3.76 8.73 0.44
CA ALA A 144 4.62 8.03 1.38
C ALA A 144 3.94 6.76 1.92
N PHE A 145 2.66 6.83 2.22
CA PHE A 145 1.87 5.67 2.66
C PHE A 145 1.78 4.59 1.58
N SER A 146 1.63 4.98 0.31
CA SER A 146 1.55 4.05 -0.82
C SER A 146 2.84 3.26 -1.07
N PHE A 147 3.98 3.78 -0.63
CA PHE A 147 5.29 3.13 -0.74
C PHE A 147 5.71 2.39 0.54
N SER A 148 4.94 2.49 1.62
CA SER A 148 5.21 1.79 2.87
C SER A 148 5.19 0.28 2.66
N GLY A 149 6.09 -0.43 3.33
CA GLY A 149 6.24 -1.89 3.22
C GLY A 149 7.17 -2.37 2.11
N THR A 150 7.62 -1.51 1.20
CA THR A 150 8.57 -1.90 0.14
C THR A 150 9.95 -2.26 0.70
N GLU A 151 10.32 -1.71 1.83
CA GLU A 151 11.55 -1.99 2.57
C GLU A 151 11.59 -3.41 3.14
N LEU A 152 10.44 -4.07 3.33
CA LEU A 152 10.35 -5.45 3.81
C LEU A 152 11.09 -6.43 2.91
N VAL A 153 11.18 -6.15 1.62
CA VAL A 153 11.98 -6.96 0.68
C VAL A 153 13.46 -6.99 1.10
N GLY A 154 13.98 -5.87 1.59
CA GLY A 154 15.35 -5.79 2.09
C GLY A 154 15.56 -6.53 3.41
N LEU A 155 14.56 -6.55 4.27
CA LEU A 155 14.59 -7.28 5.55
C LEU A 155 14.44 -8.79 5.33
N ALA A 156 13.50 -9.21 4.48
CA ALA A 156 13.28 -10.61 4.12
C ALA A 156 14.48 -11.26 3.39
N ALA A 157 15.33 -10.45 2.79
CA ALA A 157 16.55 -10.93 2.16
C ALA A 157 17.50 -11.66 3.11
N ALA A 158 17.51 -11.28 4.39
CA ALA A 158 18.33 -11.92 5.41
C ALA A 158 17.86 -13.33 5.77
N GLU A 159 16.58 -13.65 5.52
CA GLU A 159 15.93 -14.95 5.82
C GLU A 159 15.90 -15.87 4.60
N SER A 160 16.30 -15.39 3.43
CA SER A 160 16.31 -16.18 2.20
C SER A 160 17.50 -17.13 2.14
N GLU A 161 17.30 -18.36 1.64
CA GLU A 161 18.36 -19.36 1.46
C GLU A 161 19.51 -18.87 0.57
N ASN A 162 19.22 -18.05 -0.44
CA ASN A 162 20.20 -17.49 -1.38
C ASN A 162 19.95 -16.02 -1.66
N PRO A 163 20.25 -15.10 -0.70
CA PRO A 163 19.91 -13.69 -0.81
C PRO A 163 20.56 -12.99 -2.01
N THR A 164 21.75 -13.40 -2.42
CA THR A 164 22.45 -12.81 -3.58
C THR A 164 21.76 -13.06 -4.91
N LYS A 165 21.01 -14.15 -5.04
CA LYS A 165 20.24 -14.49 -6.24
C LYS A 165 18.79 -14.01 -6.19
N SER A 166 18.13 -14.21 -5.05
CA SER A 166 16.70 -13.91 -4.89
C SER A 166 16.41 -12.42 -4.78
N LEU A 167 17.25 -11.66 -4.05
CA LEU A 167 17.02 -10.25 -3.76
C LEU A 167 16.96 -9.35 -5.02
N PRO A 168 17.87 -9.43 -6.00
CA PRO A 168 17.80 -8.60 -7.20
C PRO A 168 16.53 -8.86 -8.02
N GLY A 169 16.08 -10.11 -8.07
CA GLY A 169 14.83 -10.50 -8.73
C GLY A 169 13.61 -9.91 -8.03
N ALA A 170 13.54 -10.07 -6.71
CA ALA A 170 12.45 -9.54 -5.88
C ALA A 170 12.35 -8.01 -5.96
N ILE A 171 13.46 -7.29 -5.87
CA ILE A 171 13.50 -5.82 -5.99
C ILE A 171 12.98 -5.36 -7.35
N LYS A 172 13.43 -5.98 -8.45
CA LYS A 172 12.95 -5.65 -9.79
C LYS A 172 11.46 -5.92 -9.94
N GLN A 173 10.97 -7.03 -9.39
CA GLN A 173 9.55 -7.40 -9.45
C GLN A 173 8.69 -6.42 -8.67
N VAL A 174 9.09 -6.03 -7.46
CA VAL A 174 8.39 -5.03 -6.64
C VAL A 174 8.39 -3.67 -7.33
N PHE A 175 9.54 -3.23 -7.85
CA PHE A 175 9.66 -1.97 -8.57
C PHE A 175 8.69 -1.89 -9.77
N TRP A 176 8.70 -2.89 -10.65
CA TRP A 176 7.83 -2.91 -11.81
C TRP A 176 6.36 -3.02 -11.44
N ARG A 177 6.04 -3.81 -10.42
CA ARG A 177 4.66 -3.95 -9.93
C ARG A 177 4.12 -2.63 -9.40
N ILE A 178 4.87 -1.93 -8.54
CA ILE A 178 4.46 -0.64 -8.01
C ILE A 178 4.35 0.40 -9.13
N THR A 179 5.35 0.49 -10.01
CA THR A 179 5.36 1.43 -11.12
C THR A 179 4.12 1.22 -12.01
N LEU A 180 3.83 -0.02 -12.37
CA LEU A 180 2.68 -0.35 -13.21
C LEU A 180 1.36 -0.01 -12.51
N TYR A 181 1.21 -0.32 -11.22
CA TYR A 181 -0.02 -0.04 -10.50
C TYR A 181 -0.22 1.46 -10.26
N VAL A 182 0.81 2.16 -9.83
CA VAL A 182 0.74 3.59 -9.56
C VAL A 182 0.44 4.35 -10.86
N ILE A 183 1.18 4.08 -11.93
CA ILE A 183 0.95 4.75 -13.22
C ILE A 183 -0.45 4.45 -13.75
N SER A 184 -0.90 3.19 -13.70
CA SER A 184 -2.23 2.81 -14.19
C SER A 184 -3.35 3.45 -13.39
N LEU A 185 -3.27 3.44 -12.06
CA LEU A 185 -4.24 4.08 -11.18
C LEU A 185 -4.31 5.57 -11.42
N TYR A 186 -3.17 6.26 -11.45
CA TYR A 186 -3.14 7.71 -11.65
C TYR A 186 -3.52 8.13 -13.07
N SER A 187 -3.26 7.32 -14.08
CA SER A 187 -3.68 7.61 -15.45
C SER A 187 -5.19 7.39 -15.66
N LEU A 188 -5.79 6.43 -14.98
CA LEU A 188 -7.20 6.08 -15.11
C LEU A 188 -8.11 6.89 -14.17
N PHE A 189 -7.61 7.24 -12.97
CA PHE A 189 -8.35 8.03 -12.00
C PHE A 189 -7.64 9.33 -11.65
N PRO A 190 -7.98 10.45 -12.30
CA PRO A 190 -7.63 11.76 -11.75
C PRO A 190 -8.29 11.88 -10.36
N THR A 191 -7.47 12.03 -9.36
CA THR A 191 -7.79 12.00 -7.90
C THR A 191 -8.97 12.92 -7.48
N SER A 192 -9.38 13.83 -8.33
CA SER A 192 -10.52 14.72 -8.12
C SER A 192 -11.89 14.06 -8.27
N ALA A 193 -11.98 12.87 -8.87
CA ALA A 193 -13.24 12.15 -9.06
C ALA A 193 -13.62 11.29 -7.84
N LEU A 194 -12.64 10.91 -7.01
CA LEU A 194 -12.86 10.09 -5.83
C LEU A 194 -13.20 10.88 -4.56
N LEU A 195 -13.01 12.21 -4.57
CA LEU A 195 -13.19 13.09 -3.40
C LEU A 195 -14.44 13.98 -3.50
N ARG A 196 -15.37 13.67 -4.34
CA ARG A 196 -16.71 14.24 -4.46
C ARG A 196 -17.73 13.08 -4.50
#